data_76e8e883b52362c994dc90d8f8563a23
#
_entry.id   76e8e883b52362c994dc90d8f8563a23
#
_cell.length_a   1.000
_cell.length_b   1.000
_cell.length_c   1.000
_cell.angle_alpha   90.00
_cell.angle_beta   90.00
_cell.angle_gamma   90.00
#
_symmetry.space_group_name_H-M   'P 1'
#
loop_
_entity.id
_entity.type
_entity.pdbx_description
1 polymer ?
#
loop_
_entity_poly.entity_id
_entity_poly.type
_entity_poly.pdbx_seq_one_letter_code
_entity_poly.pdbx_strand_id
1 'polypeptide(L)'
;WRKEVERLCGEFPEVQTIAVEMPGFAMQMAGLVYGELGSPGRYHKEKAYAKATGLTPGSRKTGGKEQQRCISRAGSRHARWAFTRAVIACLRCKHGPGAQVRAWVEKQCRRQKCKRKVIVAAARKLAEGVWRLLAWGEAFDLRKAFPT
;
A
#
# COMPACT_ATOMS: atom_id res chain seq x y z
N TRP A 1 -10.64 11.72 -21.20
CA TRP A 1 -10.29 10.44 -20.61
C TRP A 1 -10.08 10.52 -19.09
N ARG A 2 -9.16 11.37 -18.61
CA ARG A 2 -8.89 11.51 -17.17
C ARG A 2 -10.13 11.87 -16.34
N LYS A 3 -10.88 12.89 -16.77
CA LYS A 3 -12.12 13.32 -16.12
C LYS A 3 -13.18 12.22 -16.09
N GLU A 4 -13.27 11.42 -17.16
CA GLU A 4 -14.21 10.31 -17.25
C GLU A 4 -13.86 9.17 -16.29
N VAL A 5 -12.57 8.84 -16.17
CA VAL A 5 -12.09 7.86 -15.20
C VAL A 5 -12.37 8.33 -13.77
N GLU A 6 -12.12 9.61 -13.47
CA GLU A 6 -12.41 10.19 -12.15
C GLU A 6 -13.92 10.16 -11.83
N ARG A 7 -14.78 10.43 -12.84
CA ARG A 7 -16.23 10.32 -12.69
C ARG A 7 -16.66 8.89 -12.36
N LEU A 8 -16.22 7.92 -13.15
CA LEU A 8 -16.53 6.51 -12.94
C LEU A 8 -16.01 5.99 -11.58
N CYS A 9 -14.80 6.36 -11.21
CA CYS A 9 -14.26 6.01 -9.89
C CYS A 9 -15.07 6.62 -8.75
N GLY A 10 -15.64 7.80 -8.96
CA GLY A 10 -16.48 8.48 -7.98
C GLY A 10 -17.84 7.79 -7.72
N GLU A 11 -18.26 6.87 -8.59
CA GLU A 11 -19.48 6.07 -8.39
C GLU A 11 -19.31 4.96 -7.33
N PHE A 12 -18.06 4.62 -6.98
CA PHE A 12 -17.75 3.59 -5.98
C PHE A 12 -17.35 4.22 -4.65
N PRO A 13 -18.16 4.05 -3.59
CA PRO A 13 -17.86 4.62 -2.27
C PRO A 13 -16.53 4.09 -1.68
N GLU A 14 -16.16 2.85 -1.96
CA GLU A 14 -14.90 2.25 -1.53
C GLU A 14 -13.69 2.97 -2.15
N VAL A 15 -13.78 3.34 -3.41
CA VAL A 15 -12.72 4.09 -4.10
C VAL A 15 -12.57 5.48 -3.52
N GLN A 16 -13.69 6.16 -3.24
CA GLN A 16 -13.68 7.47 -2.58
C GLN A 16 -13.04 7.39 -1.20
N THR A 17 -13.41 6.38 -0.42
CA THR A 17 -12.86 6.17 0.93
C THR A 17 -11.33 5.97 0.88
N ILE A 18 -10.83 5.15 -0.03
CA ILE A 18 -9.38 4.97 -0.22
C ILE A 18 -8.71 6.30 -0.58
N ALA A 19 -9.28 7.06 -1.51
CA ALA A 19 -8.68 8.30 -2.01
C ALA A 19 -8.61 9.40 -0.92
N VAL A 20 -9.59 9.41 0.00
CA VAL A 20 -9.69 10.42 1.07
C VAL A 20 -8.84 10.02 2.28
N GLU A 21 -8.96 8.78 2.73
CA GLU A 21 -8.38 8.32 4.00
C GLU A 21 -6.90 7.88 3.88
N MET A 22 -6.51 7.40 2.69
CA MET A 22 -5.17 6.85 2.53
C MET A 22 -4.16 7.88 2.00
N PRO A 23 -3.02 8.05 2.66
CA PRO A 23 -2.02 9.02 2.24
C PRO A 23 -1.41 8.64 0.88
N GLY A 24 -1.27 9.64 0.01
CA GLY A 24 -0.62 9.50 -1.30
C GLY A 24 -1.49 8.89 -2.39
N PHE A 25 -2.75 8.56 -2.11
CA PHE A 25 -3.69 8.06 -3.11
C PHE A 25 -4.46 9.20 -3.79
N ALA A 26 -4.47 9.18 -5.11
CA ALA A 26 -5.41 9.92 -5.93
C ALA A 26 -6.56 9.00 -6.35
N MET A 27 -7.71 9.57 -6.75
CA MET A 27 -8.91 8.83 -7.15
C MET A 27 -8.61 7.73 -8.19
N GLN A 28 -7.79 8.03 -9.19
CA GLN A 28 -7.40 7.07 -10.23
C GLN A 28 -6.61 5.87 -9.68
N MET A 29 -5.70 6.12 -8.74
CA MET A 29 -4.91 5.06 -8.11
C MET A 29 -5.76 4.22 -7.16
N ALA A 30 -6.69 4.84 -6.44
CA ALA A 30 -7.66 4.14 -5.62
C ALA A 30 -8.57 3.24 -6.48
N GLY A 31 -9.07 3.75 -7.61
CA GLY A 31 -9.84 2.99 -8.58
C GLY A 31 -9.07 1.81 -9.18
N LEU A 32 -7.78 2.01 -9.51
CA LEU A 32 -6.92 0.94 -10.00
C LEU A 32 -6.74 -0.17 -8.95
N VAL A 33 -6.48 0.19 -7.70
CA VAL A 33 -6.32 -0.78 -6.60
C VAL A 33 -7.61 -1.55 -6.37
N TYR A 34 -8.75 -0.88 -6.32
CA TYR A 34 -10.05 -1.52 -6.13
C TYR A 34 -10.43 -2.41 -7.32
N GLY A 35 -10.17 -1.97 -8.53
CA GLY A 35 -10.42 -2.77 -9.75
C GLY A 35 -9.58 -4.04 -9.83
N GLU A 36 -8.31 -3.97 -9.42
CA GLU A 36 -7.38 -5.13 -9.46
C GLU A 36 -7.61 -6.12 -8.30
N LEU A 37 -7.88 -5.63 -7.11
CA LEU A 37 -7.98 -6.46 -5.91
C LEU A 37 -9.42 -6.79 -5.55
N GLY A 38 -10.37 -5.97 -5.95
CA GLY A 38 -11.79 -6.15 -5.69
C GLY A 38 -12.17 -5.96 -4.23
N SER A 39 -13.31 -6.57 -3.86
CA SER A 39 -13.85 -6.48 -2.51
C SER A 39 -12.92 -7.08 -1.45
N PRO A 40 -12.84 -6.46 -0.26
CA PRO A 40 -12.02 -6.97 0.84
C PRO A 40 -12.47 -8.34 1.34
N GLY A 41 -13.73 -8.72 1.16
CA GLY A 41 -14.27 -10.03 1.53
C GLY A 41 -13.63 -11.22 0.80
N ARG A 42 -12.90 -10.99 -0.29
CA ARG A 42 -12.11 -12.01 -1.00
C ARG A 42 -10.87 -12.45 -0.22
N TYR A 43 -10.49 -11.71 0.80
CA TYR A 43 -9.26 -11.94 1.55
C TYR A 43 -9.57 -12.14 3.04
N HIS A 44 -9.11 -13.24 3.61
CA HIS A 44 -9.36 -13.58 5.02
C HIS A 44 -8.64 -12.67 6.01
N LYS A 45 -7.53 -12.06 5.60
CA LYS A 45 -6.66 -11.24 6.45
C LYS A 45 -5.95 -10.16 5.62
N GLU A 46 -5.57 -9.08 6.29
CA GLU A 46 -4.77 -8.00 5.72
C GLU A 46 -3.49 -8.48 5.01
N LYS A 47 -2.83 -9.50 5.58
CA LYS A 47 -1.62 -10.11 5.00
C LYS A 47 -1.90 -10.83 3.67
N ALA A 48 -3.09 -11.44 3.51
CA ALA A 48 -3.49 -12.06 2.25
C ALA A 48 -3.73 -11.01 1.17
N TYR A 49 -4.34 -9.88 1.53
CA TYR A 49 -4.50 -8.73 0.64
C TYR A 49 -3.15 -8.15 0.19
N ALA A 50 -2.23 -7.92 1.13
CA ALA A 50 -0.88 -7.48 0.82
C ALA A 50 -0.11 -8.50 -0.06
N LYS A 51 -0.34 -9.80 0.14
CA LYS A 51 0.24 -10.86 -0.70
C LYS A 51 -0.29 -10.80 -2.13
N ALA A 52 -1.57 -10.50 -2.32
CA ALA A 52 -2.17 -10.34 -3.65
C ALA A 52 -1.57 -9.18 -4.46
N THR A 53 -0.95 -8.19 -3.82
CA THR A 53 -0.17 -7.13 -4.48
C THR A 53 1.26 -7.56 -4.85
N GLY A 54 1.73 -8.68 -4.33
CA GLY A 54 3.11 -9.14 -4.49
C GLY A 54 4.15 -8.34 -3.71
N LEU A 55 3.73 -7.55 -2.71
CA LEU A 55 4.61 -6.74 -1.85
C LEU A 55 5.21 -7.52 -0.68
N THR A 56 4.82 -8.78 -0.49
CA THR A 56 5.36 -9.63 0.57
C THR A 56 6.71 -10.22 0.19
N PRO A 57 7.65 -10.32 1.14
CA PRO A 57 8.91 -11.00 0.88
C PRO A 57 8.67 -12.46 0.51
N GLY A 58 9.36 -12.95 -0.51
CA GLY A 58 9.40 -14.36 -0.83
C GLY A 58 10.28 -15.08 0.19
N SER A 59 9.81 -16.19 0.74
CA SER A 59 10.63 -17.09 1.57
C SER A 59 10.85 -18.41 0.82
N ARG A 60 12.06 -18.91 0.85
CA ARG A 60 12.38 -20.27 0.39
C ARG A 60 13.02 -21.04 1.54
N LYS A 61 12.38 -22.13 1.95
CA LYS A 61 12.96 -23.08 2.88
C LYS A 61 13.77 -24.11 2.08
N THR A 62 15.07 -24.13 2.30
CA THR A 62 15.95 -25.17 1.74
C THR A 62 16.83 -25.67 2.90
N GLY A 63 16.75 -26.97 3.20
CA GLY A 63 17.61 -27.59 4.23
C GLY A 63 17.48 -27.00 5.63
N GLY A 64 16.27 -26.63 6.07
CA GLY A 64 16.02 -26.09 7.41
C GLY A 64 16.40 -24.62 7.62
N LYS A 65 17.01 -23.95 6.64
CA LYS A 65 17.33 -22.52 6.69
C LYS A 65 16.34 -21.73 5.85
N GLU A 66 15.66 -20.75 6.47
CA GLU A 66 14.77 -19.83 5.78
C GLU A 66 15.58 -18.65 5.21
N GLN A 67 15.70 -18.58 3.90
CA GLN A 67 16.31 -17.44 3.23
C GLN A 67 15.22 -16.46 2.80
N GLN A 68 15.27 -15.26 3.34
CA GLN A 68 14.44 -14.15 2.87
C GLN A 68 14.92 -13.72 1.49
N ARG A 69 14.04 -13.85 0.50
CA ARG A 69 14.26 -13.36 -0.86
C ARG A 69 13.66 -11.97 -1.06
N CYS A 70 13.90 -11.40 -2.24
CA CYS A 70 13.17 -10.22 -2.73
C CYS A 70 11.66 -10.47 -2.70
N ILE A 71 10.86 -9.41 -2.89
CA ILE A 71 9.39 -9.52 -2.98
C ILE A 71 8.99 -10.62 -3.95
N SER A 72 7.92 -11.36 -3.63
CA SER A 72 7.49 -12.55 -4.37
C SER A 72 7.06 -12.24 -5.80
N ARG A 73 6.65 -10.98 -6.10
CA ARG A 73 6.06 -10.52 -7.37
C ARG A 73 4.87 -11.37 -7.85
N ALA A 74 4.43 -12.33 -7.07
CA ALA A 74 3.29 -13.21 -7.36
C ALA A 74 1.99 -12.52 -6.97
N GLY A 75 1.59 -11.48 -7.68
CA GLY A 75 0.38 -10.72 -7.44
C GLY A 75 0.17 -9.67 -8.51
N SER A 76 -0.87 -8.85 -8.37
CA SER A 76 -1.16 -7.79 -9.33
C SER A 76 0.01 -6.81 -9.45
N ARG A 77 0.57 -6.74 -10.66
CA ARG A 77 1.61 -5.78 -11.01
C ARG A 77 1.10 -4.34 -10.91
N HIS A 78 -0.13 -4.12 -11.30
CA HIS A 78 -0.75 -2.79 -11.30
C HIS A 78 -1.03 -2.30 -9.88
N ALA A 79 -1.59 -3.16 -9.02
CA ALA A 79 -1.80 -2.84 -7.62
C ALA A 79 -0.47 -2.54 -6.90
N ARG A 80 0.55 -3.37 -7.11
CA ARG A 80 1.89 -3.13 -6.57
C ARG A 80 2.48 -1.79 -7.01
N TRP A 81 2.32 -1.47 -8.29
CA TRP A 81 2.74 -0.17 -8.83
C TRP A 81 2.00 0.98 -8.14
N ALA A 82 0.67 0.90 -7.99
CA ALA A 82 -0.13 1.93 -7.34
C ALA A 82 0.29 2.19 -5.89
N PHE A 83 0.48 1.15 -5.09
CA PHE A 83 0.95 1.29 -3.71
C PHE A 83 2.35 1.89 -3.63
N THR A 84 3.26 1.48 -4.51
CA THR A 84 4.61 2.03 -4.57
C THR A 84 4.58 3.52 -4.96
N ARG A 85 3.74 3.89 -5.92
CA ARG A 85 3.55 5.30 -6.35
C ARG A 85 2.93 6.14 -5.26
N ALA A 86 2.00 5.61 -4.47
CA ALA A 86 1.43 6.29 -3.30
C ALA A 86 2.52 6.65 -2.28
N VAL A 87 3.42 5.71 -1.96
CA VAL A 87 4.57 6.00 -1.09
C VAL A 87 5.46 7.08 -1.69
N ILE A 88 5.79 7.00 -2.99
CA ILE A 88 6.62 8.01 -3.67
C ILE A 88 5.94 9.38 -3.63
N ALA A 89 4.62 9.45 -3.79
CA ALA A 89 3.87 10.70 -3.65
C ALA A 89 4.00 11.28 -2.22
N CYS A 90 3.90 10.44 -1.20
CA CYS A 90 4.11 10.84 0.20
C CYS A 90 5.51 11.40 0.45
N LEU A 91 6.55 10.87 -0.23
CA LEU A 91 7.93 11.39 -0.09
C LEU A 91 8.10 12.83 -0.58
N ARG A 92 7.18 13.33 -1.40
CA ARG A 92 7.18 14.72 -1.89
C ARG A 92 6.37 15.65 -0.96
N CYS A 93 5.57 15.10 -0.06
CA CYS A 93 4.76 15.90 0.86
C CYS A 93 5.62 16.51 1.97
N LYS A 94 5.46 17.82 2.18
CA LYS A 94 6.12 18.53 3.29
C LYS A 94 5.27 18.57 4.56
N HIS A 95 3.95 18.48 4.42
CA HIS A 95 2.97 18.61 5.50
C HIS A 95 1.88 17.53 5.39
N GLY A 96 1.14 17.31 6.47
CA GLY A 96 0.00 16.40 6.52
C GLY A 96 0.38 14.91 6.60
N PRO A 97 -0.58 14.03 6.31
CA PRO A 97 -0.41 12.57 6.45
C PRO A 97 0.76 12.00 5.67
N GLY A 98 1.02 12.52 4.47
CA GLY A 98 2.14 12.09 3.63
C GLY A 98 3.50 12.43 4.25
N ALA A 99 3.62 13.53 4.99
CA ALA A 99 4.86 13.90 5.67
C ALA A 99 5.24 12.91 6.77
N GLN A 100 4.28 12.31 7.44
CA GLN A 100 4.55 11.26 8.44
C GLN A 100 5.09 9.98 7.79
N VAL A 101 4.53 9.56 6.66
CA VAL A 101 5.07 8.44 5.87
C VAL A 101 6.49 8.74 5.42
N ARG A 102 6.74 9.96 4.94
CA ARG A 102 8.07 10.43 4.54
C ARG A 102 9.06 10.34 5.71
N ALA A 103 8.74 10.89 6.87
CA ALA A 103 9.60 10.87 8.06
C ALA A 103 9.95 9.45 8.48
N TRP A 104 8.96 8.54 8.45
CA TRP A 104 9.20 7.14 8.73
C TRP A 104 10.15 6.49 7.71
N VAL A 105 9.94 6.74 6.41
CA VAL A 105 10.82 6.22 5.34
C VAL A 105 12.25 6.73 5.52
N GLU A 106 12.43 8.02 5.79
CA GLU A 106 13.75 8.62 6.03
C GLU A 106 14.44 7.99 7.25
N LYS A 107 13.71 7.79 8.34
CA LYS A 107 14.21 7.10 9.55
C LYS A 107 14.66 5.67 9.25
N GLN A 108 13.86 4.91 8.49
CA GLN A 108 14.21 3.54 8.12
C GLN A 108 15.37 3.48 7.13
N CYS A 109 15.50 4.44 6.23
CA CYS A 109 16.62 4.52 5.30
C CYS A 109 17.97 4.76 6.01
N ARG A 110 17.95 5.43 7.16
CA ARG A 110 19.17 5.58 8.00
C ARG A 110 19.60 4.25 8.63
N ARG A 111 18.64 3.36 8.92
CA ARG A 111 18.91 2.03 9.50
C ARG A 111 19.23 0.98 8.45
N GLN A 112 18.56 1.06 7.30
CA GLN A 112 18.70 0.11 6.20
C GLN A 112 19.31 0.81 4.99
N LYS A 113 20.44 0.34 4.50
CA LYS A 113 21.15 0.92 3.35
C LYS A 113 20.36 0.89 2.03
N CYS A 114 19.25 0.14 1.95
CA CYS A 114 18.49 -0.04 0.72
C CYS A 114 17.14 0.68 0.74
N LYS A 115 17.08 1.88 0.14
CA LYS A 115 15.86 2.69 0.02
C LYS A 115 14.70 1.93 -0.64
N ARG A 116 14.97 1.09 -1.64
CA ARG A 116 13.92 0.31 -2.33
C ARG A 116 13.18 -0.65 -1.39
N LYS A 117 13.91 -1.31 -0.49
CA LYS A 117 13.30 -2.21 0.51
C LYS A 117 12.40 -1.45 1.47
N VAL A 118 12.80 -0.25 1.88
CA VAL A 118 12.00 0.61 2.77
C VAL A 118 10.73 1.08 2.10
N ILE A 119 10.78 1.49 0.83
CA ILE A 119 9.61 1.89 0.05
C ILE A 119 8.63 0.72 -0.08
N VAL A 120 9.10 -0.49 -0.36
CA VAL A 120 8.27 -1.69 -0.44
C VAL A 120 7.63 -2.02 0.92
N ALA A 121 8.35 -1.87 2.01
CA ALA A 121 7.81 -2.07 3.36
C ALA A 121 6.71 -1.05 3.69
N ALA A 122 6.89 0.22 3.31
CA ALA A 122 5.86 1.25 3.45
C ALA A 122 4.63 0.94 2.58
N ALA A 123 4.83 0.54 1.32
CA ALA A 123 3.76 0.17 0.40
C ALA A 123 2.93 -1.01 0.94
N ARG A 124 3.58 -2.00 1.54
CA ARG A 124 2.90 -3.12 2.21
C ARG A 124 2.04 -2.66 3.39
N LYS A 125 2.54 -1.75 4.22
CA LYS A 125 1.75 -1.18 5.33
C LYS A 125 0.52 -0.43 4.83
N LEU A 126 0.64 0.30 3.72
CA LEU A 126 -0.51 0.95 3.08
C LEU A 126 -1.52 -0.08 2.57
N ALA A 127 -1.08 -1.19 1.96
CA ALA A 127 -1.96 -2.25 1.49
C ALA A 127 -2.74 -2.91 2.64
N GLU A 128 -2.07 -3.21 3.74
CA GLU A 128 -2.70 -3.73 4.96
C GLU A 128 -3.71 -2.71 5.53
N GLY A 129 -3.39 -1.41 5.49
CA GLY A 129 -4.28 -0.33 5.90
C GLY A 129 -5.53 -0.20 5.03
N VAL A 130 -5.39 -0.30 3.71
CA VAL A 130 -6.54 -0.29 2.77
C VAL A 130 -7.48 -1.43 3.07
N TRP A 131 -6.96 -2.63 3.30
CA TRP A 131 -7.82 -3.77 3.63
C TRP A 131 -8.62 -3.55 4.93
N ARG A 132 -7.98 -3.06 6.01
CA ARG A 132 -8.67 -2.76 7.27
C ARG A 132 -9.73 -1.69 7.11
N LEU A 133 -9.42 -0.64 6.36
CA LEU A 133 -10.35 0.44 6.04
C LEU A 133 -11.59 -0.09 5.32
N LEU A 134 -11.42 -0.93 4.32
CA LEU A 134 -12.52 -1.47 3.51
C LEU A 134 -13.27 -2.61 4.22
N ALA A 135 -12.57 -3.48 4.95
CA ALA A 135 -13.17 -4.64 5.59
C ALA A 135 -13.91 -4.29 6.89
N TRP A 136 -13.35 -3.40 7.69
CA TRP A 136 -13.83 -3.07 9.02
C TRP A 136 -14.30 -1.62 9.18
N GLY A 137 -14.11 -0.78 8.18
CA GLY A 137 -14.42 0.64 8.27
C GLY A 137 -13.52 1.40 9.26
N GLU A 138 -12.39 0.81 9.68
CA GLU A 138 -11.45 1.44 10.58
C GLU A 138 -10.68 2.56 9.84
N ALA A 139 -10.73 3.77 10.37
CA ALA A 139 -9.89 4.87 9.89
C ALA A 139 -8.41 4.48 9.94
N PHE A 140 -7.65 4.88 8.93
CA PHE A 140 -6.24 4.53 8.85
C PHE A 140 -5.42 5.25 9.92
N ASP A 141 -4.92 4.51 10.91
CA ASP A 141 -4.07 5.05 11.96
C ASP A 141 -2.62 5.17 11.49
N LEU A 142 -2.27 6.37 11.03
CA LEU A 142 -0.93 6.71 10.59
C LEU A 142 0.12 6.55 11.68
N ARG A 143 -0.19 6.87 12.92
CA ARG A 143 0.78 6.80 14.03
C ARG A 143 1.13 5.36 14.34
N LYS A 144 0.14 4.46 14.29
CA LYS A 144 0.34 3.03 14.49
C LYS A 144 1.08 2.39 13.31
N ALA A 145 0.73 2.75 12.09
CA ALA A 145 1.34 2.21 10.88
C ALA A 145 2.77 2.74 10.66
N PHE A 146 2.98 4.04 10.89
CA PHE A 146 4.25 4.75 10.65
C PHE A 146 4.72 5.51 11.89
N PRO A 147 5.18 4.81 12.94
CA PRO A 147 5.70 5.46 14.14
C PRO A 147 6.99 6.23 13.80
N THR A 148 6.97 7.50 14.10
CA THR A 148 8.11 8.43 13.90
C THR A 148 9.01 8.52 15.13
#